data_9e430ff274ef048f5d32e03f12e207a7
#
_entry.id   9e430ff274ef048f5d32e03f12e207a7
#
_cell.length_a   1.000
_cell.length_b   1.000
_cell.length_c   1.000
_cell.angle_alpha   90.00
_cell.angle_beta   90.00
_cell.angle_gamma   90.00
#
_symmetry.space_group_name_H-M   'P 1'
#
loop_
_entity.id
_entity.type
_entity.pdbx_description
1 polymer ?
#
loop_
_entity_poly.entity_id
_entity_poly.type
_entity_poly.pdbx_seq_one_letter_code
_entity_poly.pdbx_strand_id
1 'polypeptide(L)'
;MKRALFKLSPRMAERLNIDFPLHAANRRFLEDSVFGYINNMAGEASGQIKALFVGIDKHNWHYPRLLNAEFHALDIEARKAVYGQPGRHWTGSATRMAGYYGGNVFDVVVANGLLGFGIDEALGCRQLLENCEAVLKPGGLLVLGYNDRPDRVPYPVLPMALGLFDAQNKVSDCIFLQAVLYDLRENVV
;
A
#
# COMPACT_ATOMS: atom_id res chain seq x y z
N MET A 1 28.21 -1.45 -5.03
CA MET A 1 27.99 -1.39 -6.47
C MET A 1 26.51 -1.19 -6.83
N LYS A 2 25.55 -2.08 -6.48
CA LYS A 2 24.10 -1.95 -6.80
C LYS A 2 23.48 -0.59 -6.40
N ARG A 3 23.74 -0.09 -5.18
CA ARG A 3 23.22 1.22 -4.71
C ARG A 3 23.81 2.41 -5.48
N ALA A 4 25.07 2.32 -5.91
CA ALA A 4 25.71 3.37 -6.68
C ALA A 4 25.06 3.46 -8.08
N LEU A 5 24.85 2.33 -8.73
CA LEU A 5 24.19 2.28 -10.03
C LEU A 5 22.77 2.83 -9.97
N PHE A 6 21.99 2.47 -8.95
CA PHE A 6 20.65 3.03 -8.73
C PHE A 6 20.68 4.55 -8.57
N LYS A 7 21.61 5.09 -7.78
CA LYS A 7 21.77 6.54 -7.60
C LYS A 7 22.15 7.28 -8.89
N LEU A 8 22.98 6.63 -9.73
CA LEU A 8 23.41 7.21 -11.02
C LEU A 8 22.32 7.13 -12.09
N SER A 9 21.60 6.03 -12.16
CA SER A 9 20.52 5.83 -13.12
C SER A 9 19.51 4.79 -12.64
N PRO A 10 18.39 5.24 -12.02
CA PRO A 10 17.30 4.33 -11.62
C PRO A 10 16.76 3.50 -12.81
N ARG A 11 16.63 4.12 -14.00
CA ARG A 11 16.17 3.41 -15.21
C ARG A 11 17.11 2.29 -15.64
N MET A 12 18.42 2.48 -15.49
CA MET A 12 19.40 1.41 -15.80
C MET A 12 19.34 0.31 -14.74
N ALA A 13 19.19 0.68 -13.46
CA ALA A 13 19.00 -0.29 -12.39
C ALA A 13 17.74 -1.14 -12.60
N GLU A 14 16.66 -0.54 -13.07
CA GLU A 14 15.43 -1.25 -13.44
C GLU A 14 15.65 -2.24 -14.58
N ARG A 15 16.30 -1.82 -15.67
CA ARG A 15 16.63 -2.69 -16.81
C ARG A 15 17.53 -3.86 -16.43
N LEU A 16 18.36 -3.70 -15.41
CA LEU A 16 19.25 -4.73 -14.91
C LEU A 16 18.64 -5.53 -13.74
N ASN A 17 17.34 -5.36 -13.46
CA ASN A 17 16.62 -6.00 -12.35
C ASN A 17 17.38 -5.88 -11.00
N ILE A 18 17.91 -4.69 -10.72
CA ILE A 18 18.60 -4.43 -9.46
C ILE A 18 17.56 -4.05 -8.42
N ASP A 19 17.27 -4.98 -7.51
CA ASP A 19 16.30 -4.82 -6.44
C ASP A 19 16.96 -4.80 -5.07
N PHE A 20 16.23 -4.30 -4.09
CA PHE A 20 16.63 -4.24 -2.69
C PHE A 20 15.57 -4.91 -1.80
N PRO A 21 15.20 -6.18 -2.05
CA PRO A 21 14.15 -6.85 -1.31
C PRO A 21 14.49 -6.94 0.17
N LEU A 22 13.45 -6.88 1.00
CA LEU A 22 13.50 -7.25 2.40
C LEU A 22 13.04 -8.69 2.55
N HIS A 23 13.94 -9.57 2.99
CA HIS A 23 13.64 -10.97 3.23
C HIS A 23 13.00 -11.15 4.62
N ALA A 24 11.78 -10.65 4.78
CA ALA A 24 10.96 -10.83 5.97
C ALA A 24 9.68 -11.59 5.60
N ALA A 25 9.13 -12.39 6.54
CA ALA A 25 7.96 -13.23 6.26
C ALA A 25 6.74 -12.41 5.82
N ASN A 26 6.47 -11.28 6.51
CA ASN A 26 5.40 -10.36 6.16
C ASN A 26 5.56 -9.75 4.75
N ARG A 27 6.78 -9.52 4.30
CA ARG A 27 7.04 -9.03 2.94
C ARG A 27 6.81 -10.11 1.91
N ARG A 28 7.25 -11.33 2.15
CA ARG A 28 6.95 -12.47 1.27
C ARG A 28 5.45 -12.71 1.18
N PHE A 29 4.73 -12.68 2.30
CA PHE A 29 3.29 -12.81 2.30
C PHE A 29 2.61 -11.72 1.43
N LEU A 30 3.03 -10.45 1.56
CA LEU A 30 2.53 -9.37 0.73
C LEU A 30 2.82 -9.61 -0.77
N GLU A 31 4.06 -9.99 -1.09
CA GLU A 31 4.51 -10.17 -2.48
C GLU A 31 3.92 -11.44 -3.12
N ASP A 32 3.88 -12.56 -2.40
CA ASP A 32 3.43 -13.85 -2.95
C ASP A 32 1.90 -13.99 -2.89
N SER A 33 1.28 -13.71 -1.73
CA SER A 33 -0.15 -13.98 -1.52
C SER A 33 -1.02 -12.79 -1.91
N VAL A 34 -0.73 -11.59 -1.38
CA VAL A 34 -1.57 -10.40 -1.59
C VAL A 34 -1.46 -9.91 -3.04
N PHE A 35 -0.26 -9.83 -3.58
CA PHE A 35 -0.08 -9.43 -4.98
C PHE A 35 -0.60 -10.49 -5.95
N GLY A 36 -0.50 -11.79 -5.58
CA GLY A 36 -1.14 -12.87 -6.33
C GLY A 36 -2.65 -12.67 -6.44
N TYR A 37 -3.32 -12.34 -5.33
CA TYR A 37 -4.75 -12.02 -5.34
C TYR A 37 -5.08 -10.79 -6.19
N ILE A 38 -4.33 -9.70 -6.04
CA ILE A 38 -4.51 -8.48 -6.86
C ILE A 38 -4.34 -8.79 -8.36
N ASN A 39 -3.36 -9.62 -8.71
CA ASN A 39 -3.11 -10.03 -10.09
C ASN A 39 -4.25 -10.89 -10.66
N ASN A 40 -4.87 -11.75 -9.84
CA ASN A 40 -6.05 -12.51 -10.23
C ASN A 40 -7.25 -11.57 -10.48
N MET A 41 -7.51 -10.60 -9.59
CA MET A 41 -8.52 -9.56 -9.83
C MET A 41 -8.27 -8.81 -11.13
N ALA A 42 -7.00 -8.47 -11.42
CA ALA A 42 -6.62 -7.79 -12.66
C ALA A 42 -6.88 -8.65 -13.90
N GLY A 43 -6.72 -9.97 -13.80
CA GLY A 43 -7.00 -10.92 -14.87
C GLY A 43 -8.52 -11.09 -15.16
N GLU A 44 -9.36 -10.88 -14.16
CA GLU A 44 -10.82 -10.96 -14.28
C GLU A 44 -11.46 -9.63 -14.69
N ALA A 45 -10.76 -8.52 -14.55
CA ALA A 45 -11.27 -7.20 -14.87
C ALA A 45 -11.39 -6.98 -16.38
N SER A 46 -12.39 -6.21 -16.80
CA SER A 46 -12.62 -5.84 -18.20
C SER A 46 -11.61 -4.82 -18.76
N GLY A 47 -10.68 -4.35 -17.94
CA GLY A 47 -9.65 -3.35 -18.30
C GLY A 47 -8.51 -3.32 -17.29
N GLN A 48 -7.52 -2.47 -17.55
CA GLN A 48 -6.39 -2.33 -16.62
C GLN A 48 -6.83 -1.70 -15.29
N ILE A 49 -6.62 -2.42 -14.19
CA ILE A 49 -6.88 -1.91 -12.84
C ILE A 49 -5.81 -0.89 -12.42
N LYS A 50 -6.18 0.03 -11.53
CA LYS A 50 -5.28 1.02 -10.92
C LYS A 50 -5.02 0.69 -9.46
N ALA A 51 -3.74 0.57 -9.10
CA ALA A 51 -3.32 0.30 -7.74
C ALA A 51 -2.52 1.49 -7.16
N LEU A 52 -2.92 1.98 -5.99
CA LEU A 52 -2.17 2.98 -5.23
C LEU A 52 -1.40 2.30 -4.10
N PHE A 53 -0.09 2.47 -4.09
CA PHE A 53 0.79 2.05 -3.00
C PHE A 53 1.18 3.25 -2.14
N VAL A 54 0.83 3.20 -0.85
CA VAL A 54 1.09 4.28 0.11
C VAL A 54 2.30 3.93 0.97
N GLY A 55 3.28 4.83 1.01
CA GLY A 55 4.54 4.59 1.72
C GLY A 55 5.57 3.83 0.88
N ILE A 56 6.16 4.50 -0.12
CA ILE A 56 7.14 3.88 -1.02
C ILE A 56 8.57 4.14 -0.59
N ASP A 57 9.43 3.12 -0.75
CA ASP A 57 10.88 3.24 -0.55
C ASP A 57 11.70 2.30 -1.47
N LYS A 58 13.02 2.22 -1.24
CA LYS A 58 13.91 1.36 -2.02
C LYS A 58 13.56 -0.14 -1.96
N HIS A 59 12.87 -0.59 -0.91
CA HIS A 59 12.57 -2.00 -0.69
C HIS A 59 11.31 -2.46 -1.43
N ASN A 60 10.51 -1.52 -1.91
CA ASN A 60 9.30 -1.81 -2.68
C ASN A 60 9.28 -1.15 -4.07
N TRP A 61 10.41 -0.57 -4.52
CA TRP A 61 10.50 0.04 -5.84
C TRP A 61 10.32 -0.94 -7.01
N HIS A 62 10.51 -2.25 -6.75
CA HIS A 62 10.28 -3.32 -7.72
C HIS A 62 8.81 -3.76 -7.82
N TYR A 63 7.93 -3.33 -6.92
CA TYR A 63 6.53 -3.72 -6.88
C TYR A 63 5.73 -3.44 -8.16
N PRO A 64 5.99 -2.35 -8.91
CA PRO A 64 5.35 -2.16 -10.21
C PRO A 64 5.56 -3.30 -11.21
N ARG A 65 6.62 -4.10 -11.04
CA ARG A 65 6.92 -5.26 -11.88
C ARG A 65 6.25 -6.56 -11.41
N LEU A 66 5.77 -6.58 -10.17
CA LEU A 66 5.06 -7.71 -9.57
C LEU A 66 3.54 -7.60 -9.73
N LEU A 67 3.02 -6.38 -9.94
CA LEU A 67 1.60 -6.11 -10.03
C LEU A 67 1.17 -5.91 -11.49
N ASN A 68 0.16 -6.65 -11.91
CA ASN A 68 -0.50 -6.46 -13.20
C ASN A 68 -1.54 -5.32 -13.12
N ALA A 69 -1.06 -4.12 -12.78
CA ALA A 69 -1.88 -2.94 -12.54
C ALA A 69 -1.17 -1.66 -12.99
N GLU A 70 -1.94 -0.63 -13.27
CA GLU A 70 -1.40 0.73 -13.37
C GLU A 70 -0.97 1.18 -11.97
N PHE A 71 0.33 1.12 -11.71
CA PHE A 71 0.90 1.37 -10.39
C PHE A 71 1.07 2.86 -10.13
N HIS A 72 0.42 3.36 -9.09
CA HIS A 72 0.59 4.69 -8.52
C HIS A 72 1.24 4.62 -7.15
N ALA A 73 1.94 5.67 -6.75
CA ALA A 73 2.59 5.75 -5.45
C ALA A 73 2.34 7.09 -4.76
N LEU A 74 2.25 7.05 -3.44
CA LEU A 74 2.15 8.21 -2.56
C LEU A 74 3.16 8.06 -1.43
N ASP A 75 3.95 9.11 -1.18
CA ASP A 75 4.79 9.20 0.02
C ASP A 75 4.89 10.65 0.49
N ILE A 76 5.02 10.84 1.79
CA ILE A 76 5.17 12.17 2.37
C ILE A 76 6.56 12.78 2.08
N GLU A 77 7.55 11.93 1.82
CA GLU A 77 8.94 12.37 1.57
C GLU A 77 9.19 12.53 0.06
N ALA A 78 9.33 13.77 -0.42
CA ALA A 78 9.59 14.08 -1.83
C ALA A 78 10.81 13.32 -2.42
N ARG A 79 11.86 13.07 -1.59
CA ARG A 79 13.04 12.30 -2.02
C ARG A 79 12.74 10.86 -2.41
N LYS A 80 11.60 10.31 -1.99
CA LYS A 80 11.19 8.95 -2.30
C LYS A 80 10.51 8.81 -3.67
N ALA A 81 10.19 9.93 -4.33
CA ALA A 81 9.62 9.92 -5.67
C ALA A 81 10.46 9.12 -6.68
N VAL A 82 11.77 9.01 -6.46
CA VAL A 82 12.69 8.21 -7.29
C VAL A 82 12.35 6.70 -7.31
N TYR A 83 11.59 6.22 -6.33
CA TYR A 83 11.15 4.82 -6.24
C TYR A 83 9.75 4.60 -6.85
N GLY A 84 9.04 5.67 -7.21
CA GLY A 84 7.76 5.64 -7.89
C GLY A 84 7.88 5.56 -9.40
N GLN A 85 6.75 5.40 -10.07
CA GLN A 85 6.68 5.45 -11.52
C GLN A 85 6.61 6.90 -12.02
N PRO A 86 7.29 7.26 -13.11
CA PRO A 86 7.22 8.61 -13.68
C PRO A 86 5.78 9.04 -14.00
N GLY A 87 5.37 10.20 -13.51
CA GLY A 87 4.02 10.74 -13.71
C GLY A 87 2.93 10.07 -12.87
N ARG A 88 3.28 9.06 -12.05
CA ARG A 88 2.33 8.31 -11.20
C ARG A 88 2.74 8.29 -9.73
N HIS A 89 3.57 9.21 -9.32
CA HIS A 89 3.95 9.41 -7.93
C HIS A 89 3.45 10.78 -7.45
N TRP A 90 2.83 10.79 -6.28
CA TRP A 90 2.47 12.02 -5.60
C TRP A 90 3.24 12.16 -4.28
N THR A 91 3.66 13.39 -3.98
CA THR A 91 4.28 13.70 -2.69
C THR A 91 3.26 14.39 -1.80
N GLY A 92 2.89 13.74 -0.68
CA GLY A 92 1.91 14.29 0.23
C GLY A 92 1.51 13.32 1.33
N SER A 93 0.67 13.79 2.26
CA SER A 93 0.18 12.98 3.38
C SER A 93 -0.89 12.00 2.92
N ALA A 94 -0.80 10.74 3.38
CA ALA A 94 -1.82 9.73 3.18
C ALA A 94 -3.19 10.11 3.77
N THR A 95 -3.20 10.94 4.82
CA THR A 95 -4.43 11.44 5.46
C THR A 95 -5.14 12.54 4.64
N ARG A 96 -4.62 12.86 3.46
CA ARG A 96 -5.18 13.89 2.54
C ARG A 96 -5.22 13.41 1.09
N MET A 97 -5.06 12.12 0.83
CA MET A 97 -4.88 11.61 -0.53
C MET A 97 -6.10 11.85 -1.44
N ALA A 98 -7.31 11.90 -0.91
CA ALA A 98 -8.49 12.26 -1.68
C ALA A 98 -8.42 13.68 -2.27
N GLY A 99 -7.73 14.60 -1.60
CA GLY A 99 -7.48 15.94 -2.14
C GLY A 99 -6.48 15.97 -3.30
N TYR A 100 -5.65 14.94 -3.47
CA TYR A 100 -4.67 14.85 -4.55
C TYR A 100 -5.20 14.08 -5.76
N TYR A 101 -5.91 12.99 -5.52
CA TYR A 101 -6.37 12.07 -6.56
C TYR A 101 -7.84 12.25 -6.96
N GLY A 102 -8.66 12.89 -6.09
CA GLY A 102 -10.11 12.86 -6.22
C GLY A 102 -10.72 11.55 -5.71
N GLY A 103 -12.02 11.38 -5.87
CA GLY A 103 -12.75 10.19 -5.42
C GLY A 103 -12.87 9.10 -6.50
N ASN A 104 -13.00 7.84 -6.07
CA ASN A 104 -13.32 6.69 -6.91
C ASN A 104 -12.31 6.46 -8.08
N VAL A 105 -11.02 6.57 -7.81
CA VAL A 105 -9.96 6.46 -8.83
C VAL A 105 -9.32 5.09 -8.88
N PHE A 106 -9.11 4.46 -7.71
CA PHE A 106 -8.33 3.24 -7.59
C PHE A 106 -9.20 1.99 -7.40
N ASP A 107 -8.79 0.90 -8.02
CA ASP A 107 -9.36 -0.42 -7.81
C ASP A 107 -8.76 -1.06 -6.55
N VAL A 108 -7.49 -0.71 -6.23
CA VAL A 108 -6.77 -1.22 -5.06
C VAL A 108 -5.99 -0.10 -4.39
N VAL A 109 -6.03 -0.04 -3.05
CA VAL A 109 -5.13 0.77 -2.23
C VAL A 109 -4.36 -0.16 -1.29
N VAL A 110 -3.03 -0.09 -1.34
CA VAL A 110 -2.13 -0.82 -0.42
C VAL A 110 -1.50 0.18 0.53
N ALA A 111 -1.95 0.18 1.78
CA ALA A 111 -1.44 1.01 2.89
C ALA A 111 -0.72 0.10 3.89
N ASN A 112 0.60 -0.07 3.74
CA ASN A 112 1.37 -1.00 4.53
C ASN A 112 2.50 -0.30 5.29
N GLY A 113 2.54 -0.47 6.62
CA GLY A 113 3.59 0.06 7.48
C GLY A 113 3.52 1.58 7.68
N LEU A 114 2.33 2.15 7.75
CA LEU A 114 2.09 3.57 8.04
C LEU A 114 1.72 3.81 9.52
N LEU A 115 0.88 2.93 10.08
CA LEU A 115 0.45 3.00 11.47
C LEU A 115 1.60 2.62 12.40
N GLY A 116 1.92 3.50 13.36
CA GLY A 116 3.09 3.39 14.21
C GLY A 116 4.42 3.83 13.54
N PHE A 117 4.34 4.39 12.31
CA PHE A 117 5.48 4.89 11.53
C PHE A 117 5.14 6.22 10.82
N GLY A 118 4.60 7.16 11.57
CA GLY A 118 4.21 8.49 11.10
C GLY A 118 2.71 8.75 11.12
N ILE A 119 1.89 7.72 11.30
CA ILE A 119 0.47 7.83 11.70
C ILE A 119 0.34 7.10 13.04
N ASP A 120 0.54 7.87 14.12
CA ASP A 120 0.75 7.31 15.47
C ASP A 120 -0.47 7.49 16.38
N GLU A 121 -1.48 8.25 15.93
CA GLU A 121 -2.68 8.57 16.69
C GLU A 121 -3.95 8.03 16.02
N ALA A 122 -4.97 7.74 16.83
CA ALA A 122 -6.28 7.24 16.39
C ALA A 122 -6.94 8.17 15.35
N LEU A 123 -6.81 9.49 15.52
CA LEU A 123 -7.34 10.46 14.57
C LEU A 123 -6.67 10.33 13.20
N GLY A 124 -5.35 10.20 13.16
CA GLY A 124 -4.61 9.99 11.92
C GLY A 124 -4.98 8.67 11.24
N CYS A 125 -5.19 7.59 12.01
CA CYS A 125 -5.68 6.32 11.49
C CYS A 125 -7.07 6.48 10.85
N ARG A 126 -8.01 7.15 11.54
CA ARG A 126 -9.34 7.43 11.00
C ARG A 126 -9.25 8.20 9.68
N GLN A 127 -8.49 9.28 9.64
CA GLN A 127 -8.29 10.09 8.43
C GLN A 127 -7.66 9.29 7.28
N LEU A 128 -6.70 8.40 7.58
CA LEU A 128 -6.14 7.48 6.58
C LEU A 128 -7.24 6.59 5.98
N LEU A 129 -8.05 5.96 6.83
CA LEU A 129 -9.11 5.04 6.40
C LEU A 129 -10.19 5.77 5.58
N GLU A 130 -10.65 6.93 6.03
CA GLU A 130 -11.60 7.79 5.30
C GLU A 130 -11.06 8.21 3.93
N ASN A 131 -9.77 8.51 3.84
CA ASN A 131 -9.13 8.85 2.56
C ASN A 131 -8.93 7.62 1.67
N CYS A 132 -8.62 6.43 2.23
CA CYS A 132 -8.59 5.18 1.46
C CYS A 132 -9.96 4.88 0.85
N GLU A 133 -11.01 4.99 1.64
CA GLU A 133 -12.40 4.79 1.19
C GLU A 133 -12.77 5.77 0.08
N ALA A 134 -12.46 7.06 0.26
CA ALA A 134 -12.80 8.09 -0.70
C ALA A 134 -12.11 7.92 -2.06
N VAL A 135 -10.86 7.44 -2.11
CA VAL A 135 -10.12 7.26 -3.38
C VAL A 135 -10.38 5.91 -4.04
N LEU A 136 -10.90 4.93 -3.30
CA LEU A 136 -11.30 3.64 -3.84
C LEU A 136 -12.58 3.74 -4.66
N LYS A 137 -12.64 3.02 -5.76
CA LYS A 137 -13.90 2.79 -6.49
C LYS A 137 -14.86 1.95 -5.64
N PRO A 138 -16.18 2.04 -5.90
CA PRO A 138 -17.12 1.08 -5.33
C PRO A 138 -16.70 -0.35 -5.66
N GLY A 139 -16.59 -1.22 -4.64
CA GLY A 139 -16.07 -2.58 -4.76
C GLY A 139 -14.54 -2.68 -4.84
N GLY A 140 -13.83 -1.56 -4.66
CA GLY A 140 -12.36 -1.57 -4.63
C GLY A 140 -11.79 -2.22 -3.37
N LEU A 141 -10.52 -2.63 -3.40
CA LEU A 141 -9.83 -3.37 -2.35
C LEU A 141 -8.92 -2.45 -1.53
N LEU A 142 -9.10 -2.42 -0.21
CA LEU A 142 -8.10 -1.89 0.72
C LEU A 142 -7.25 -3.04 1.28
N VAL A 143 -5.94 -2.93 1.13
CA VAL A 143 -4.94 -3.75 1.83
C VAL A 143 -4.29 -2.89 2.90
N LEU A 144 -4.57 -3.17 4.17
CA LEU A 144 -4.00 -2.43 5.30
C LEU A 144 -3.08 -3.33 6.12
N GLY A 145 -1.78 -3.03 6.10
CA GLY A 145 -0.78 -3.75 6.89
C GLY A 145 -0.21 -2.88 8.00
N TYR A 146 -0.20 -3.39 9.24
CA TYR A 146 0.37 -2.69 10.39
C TYR A 146 0.85 -3.66 11.48
N ASN A 147 1.69 -3.18 12.38
CA ASN A 147 2.11 -3.94 13.57
C ASN A 147 1.03 -3.82 14.65
N ASP A 148 0.26 -4.89 14.86
CA ASP A 148 -0.78 -4.96 15.90
C ASP A 148 -0.15 -5.14 17.31
N ARG A 149 0.59 -4.12 17.73
CA ARG A 149 1.27 -4.06 19.03
C ARG A 149 0.83 -2.81 19.77
N PRO A 150 0.41 -2.91 21.05
CA PRO A 150 -0.07 -1.76 21.83
C PRO A 150 0.96 -0.63 22.00
N ASP A 151 2.26 -0.96 21.98
CA ASP A 151 3.35 0.04 22.05
C ASP A 151 3.58 0.78 20.71
N ARG A 152 2.98 0.32 19.62
CA ARG A 152 3.06 0.93 18.29
C ARG A 152 1.74 1.52 17.85
N VAL A 153 0.66 0.79 18.06
CA VAL A 153 -0.69 1.15 17.63
C VAL A 153 -1.64 0.94 18.82
N PRO A 154 -1.73 1.93 19.74
CA PRO A 154 -2.50 1.81 20.99
C PRO A 154 -4.01 2.04 20.81
N TYR A 155 -4.55 1.86 19.61
CA TYR A 155 -5.96 2.08 19.29
C TYR A 155 -6.52 0.97 18.40
N PRO A 156 -7.85 0.74 18.42
CA PRO A 156 -8.46 -0.42 17.74
C PRO A 156 -8.63 -0.16 16.24
N VAL A 157 -7.62 -0.54 15.43
CA VAL A 157 -7.62 -0.33 13.96
C VAL A 157 -8.74 -1.12 13.27
N LEU A 158 -8.89 -2.41 13.61
CA LEU A 158 -9.85 -3.29 12.93
C LEU A 158 -11.30 -2.81 13.09
N PRO A 159 -11.82 -2.49 14.30
CA PRO A 159 -13.15 -1.90 14.45
C PRO A 159 -13.33 -0.59 13.70
N MET A 160 -12.30 0.26 13.65
CA MET A 160 -12.36 1.52 12.90
C MET A 160 -12.48 1.29 11.39
N ALA A 161 -11.72 0.33 10.85
CA ALA A 161 -11.78 -0.02 9.43
C ALA A 161 -13.13 -0.64 9.06
N LEU A 162 -13.61 -1.64 9.83
CA LEU A 162 -14.89 -2.30 9.57
C LEU A 162 -16.08 -1.32 9.67
N GLY A 163 -16.04 -0.38 10.59
CA GLY A 163 -17.11 0.64 10.71
C GLY A 163 -17.21 1.56 9.48
N LEU A 164 -16.13 1.79 8.77
CA LEU A 164 -16.12 2.62 7.54
C LEU A 164 -16.51 1.82 6.29
N PHE A 165 -16.03 0.60 6.15
CA PHE A 165 -16.22 -0.20 4.96
C PHE A 165 -17.56 -0.95 4.94
N ASP A 166 -18.09 -1.36 6.11
CA ASP A 166 -19.39 -2.04 6.22
C ASP A 166 -20.59 -1.07 6.17
N ALA A 167 -20.44 0.17 6.63
CA ALA A 167 -21.56 1.08 6.84
C ALA A 167 -22.21 1.64 5.55
N GLN A 168 -21.60 1.43 4.38
CA GLN A 168 -22.05 2.07 3.15
C GLN A 168 -22.48 1.12 2.03
N ASN A 169 -22.72 -0.18 2.29
CA ASN A 169 -23.01 -1.17 1.24
C ASN A 169 -21.99 -1.16 0.07
N LYS A 170 -20.85 -0.57 0.26
CA LYS A 170 -19.71 -0.71 -0.63
C LYS A 170 -19.00 -1.97 -0.19
N VAL A 171 -19.29 -3.08 -0.88
CA VAL A 171 -18.56 -4.34 -0.71
C VAL A 171 -17.12 -4.11 -1.18
N SER A 172 -16.35 -3.42 -0.34
CA SER A 172 -14.89 -3.43 -0.45
C SER A 172 -14.45 -4.62 0.36
N ASP A 173 -14.05 -5.69 -0.33
CA ASP A 173 -13.57 -6.89 0.34
C ASP A 173 -12.32 -6.56 1.15
N CYS A 174 -12.49 -6.46 2.47
CA CYS A 174 -11.42 -6.29 3.43
C CYS A 174 -10.82 -7.66 3.84
N ILE A 175 -10.77 -8.62 2.89
CA ILE A 175 -10.36 -10.01 3.13
C ILE A 175 -8.93 -10.11 3.70
N PHE A 176 -8.08 -9.14 3.41
CA PHE A 176 -6.67 -9.16 3.81
C PHE A 176 -6.35 -8.55 5.16
N LEU A 177 -7.26 -7.86 5.81
CA LEU A 177 -7.02 -7.36 7.17
C LEU A 177 -6.64 -8.49 8.13
N GLN A 178 -7.32 -9.62 8.06
CA GLN A 178 -7.02 -10.77 8.92
C GLN A 178 -5.69 -11.45 8.55
N ALA A 179 -5.40 -11.65 7.28
CA ALA A 179 -4.20 -12.37 6.85
C ALA A 179 -2.91 -11.59 7.14
N VAL A 180 -2.89 -10.28 6.88
CA VAL A 180 -1.73 -9.43 7.20
C VAL A 180 -1.53 -9.28 8.71
N LEU A 181 -2.60 -9.27 9.50
CA LEU A 181 -2.53 -9.25 10.96
C LEU A 181 -1.94 -10.53 11.55
N TYR A 182 -2.31 -11.70 11.03
CA TYR A 182 -1.82 -12.99 11.54
C TYR A 182 -0.31 -13.17 11.32
N ASP A 183 0.21 -12.80 10.16
CA ASP A 183 1.63 -12.98 9.85
C ASP A 183 2.54 -12.03 10.65
N LEU A 184 2.06 -10.84 11.00
CA LEU A 184 2.80 -9.90 11.84
C LEU A 184 2.91 -10.35 13.30
N ARG A 185 2.00 -11.20 13.80
CA ARG A 185 2.05 -11.73 15.17
C ARG A 185 2.99 -12.94 15.32
N GLU A 186 3.14 -13.73 14.26
CA GLU A 186 3.97 -14.96 14.31
C GLU A 186 5.48 -14.68 14.20
N ASN A 187 5.89 -13.49 13.80
CA ASN A 187 7.30 -13.15 13.59
C ASN A 187 7.94 -12.33 14.72
N VAL A 188 7.40 -12.39 15.94
CA VAL A 188 8.03 -11.84 17.16
C VAL A 188 8.53 -13.00 18.02
N VAL A 189 9.62 -13.64 17.55
CA VAL A 189 10.51 -14.45 18.40
C VAL A 189 11.90 -13.84 18.30
#